data_c7fd1810cc4a4e0b75373b70671af658
#
_entry.id   c7fd1810cc4a4e0b75373b70671af658
#
_cell.length_a   1.000
_cell.length_b   1.000
_cell.length_c   1.000
_cell.angle_alpha   90.00
_cell.angle_beta   90.00
_cell.angle_gamma   90.00
#
_symmetry.space_group_name_H-M   'P 1'
#
loop_
_entity.id
_entity.type
_entity.pdbx_description
1 polymer ?
#
loop_
_entity_poly.entity_id
_entity_poly.type
_entity_poly.pdbx_seq_one_letter_code
_entity_poly.pdbx_strand_id
1 'polypeptide(L)'
;MQGELTLGTGTFDTGSFSFDTGATVTGAGGQLNVSGDLTSTVPLNLGTSSVVLSDSCAAGSTLQLSGNIIVKDLTLISTSATPPTIVLPAGTNLTVLGTLTLGSPGRPVVLTSSGPGTAVVTMGPSATLVNSSGSVVPGNVQIGAPVVTAPASIPTLSTYGLMLMSLLLGGMALNRQRRNTRI
;
A
#
# COMPACT_ATOMS: atom_id res chain seq x y z
N MET A 1 -21.64 2.55 -7.47
CA MET A 1 -21.81 1.48 -8.47
C MET A 1 -22.01 0.18 -7.71
N GLN A 2 -23.02 -0.58 -8.05
CA GLN A 2 -23.19 -1.95 -7.58
C GLN A 2 -23.09 -2.84 -8.83
N GLY A 3 -22.25 -3.88 -8.76
CA GLY A 3 -22.01 -4.78 -9.89
C GLY A 3 -20.53 -5.09 -10.07
N GLU A 4 -20.19 -5.71 -11.18
CA GLU A 4 -18.82 -6.08 -11.54
C GLU A 4 -18.24 -5.08 -12.55
N LEU A 5 -17.01 -4.62 -12.29
CA LEU A 5 -16.18 -3.88 -13.23
C LEU A 5 -14.90 -4.67 -13.45
N THR A 6 -14.69 -5.12 -14.69
CA THR A 6 -13.43 -5.73 -15.09
C THR A 6 -12.65 -4.75 -15.94
N LEU A 7 -11.51 -4.28 -15.44
CA LEU A 7 -10.55 -3.51 -16.22
C LEU A 7 -9.68 -4.51 -16.99
N GLY A 8 -9.99 -4.73 -18.27
CA GLY A 8 -9.13 -5.49 -19.17
C GLY A 8 -7.77 -4.81 -19.38
N THR A 9 -7.16 -4.97 -20.53
CA THR A 9 -5.89 -4.30 -20.87
C THR A 9 -6.08 -2.89 -21.45
N GLY A 10 -7.33 -2.44 -21.56
CA GLY A 10 -7.69 -1.13 -22.13
C GLY A 10 -7.71 -0.01 -21.09
N THR A 11 -8.19 1.14 -21.54
CA THR A 11 -8.40 2.33 -20.70
C THR A 11 -9.89 2.53 -20.48
N PHE A 12 -10.26 2.84 -19.24
CA PHE A 12 -11.60 3.23 -18.85
C PHE A 12 -11.58 4.66 -18.33
N ASP A 13 -12.27 5.56 -19.01
CA ASP A 13 -12.34 6.98 -18.64
C ASP A 13 -13.69 7.28 -17.98
N THR A 14 -13.63 8.00 -16.86
CA THR A 14 -14.82 8.38 -16.09
C THR A 14 -14.65 9.76 -15.45
N GLY A 15 -15.76 10.38 -15.05
CA GLY A 15 -15.77 11.52 -14.14
C GLY A 15 -15.46 11.06 -12.70
N SER A 16 -16.27 11.48 -11.73
CA SER A 16 -16.20 10.91 -10.38
C SER A 16 -16.68 9.47 -10.37
N PHE A 17 -16.04 8.62 -9.60
CA PHE A 17 -16.33 7.20 -9.54
C PHE A 17 -16.42 6.68 -8.11
N SER A 18 -17.50 5.97 -7.80
CA SER A 18 -17.72 5.40 -6.47
C SER A 18 -18.00 3.90 -6.56
N PHE A 19 -17.32 3.14 -5.70
CA PHE A 19 -17.57 1.70 -5.50
C PHE A 19 -18.30 1.50 -4.19
N ASP A 20 -19.51 0.96 -4.26
CA ASP A 20 -20.38 0.73 -3.10
C ASP A 20 -20.44 -0.76 -2.75
N THR A 21 -21.10 -1.06 -1.63
CA THR A 21 -21.31 -2.43 -1.16
C THR A 21 -21.92 -3.31 -2.26
N GLY A 22 -21.30 -4.45 -2.51
CA GLY A 22 -21.68 -5.38 -3.59
C GLY A 22 -20.95 -5.14 -4.90
N ALA A 23 -20.11 -4.09 -5.01
CA ALA A 23 -19.24 -3.93 -6.16
C ALA A 23 -18.04 -4.89 -6.07
N THR A 24 -17.71 -5.51 -7.21
CA THR A 24 -16.47 -6.26 -7.39
C THR A 24 -15.66 -5.62 -8.52
N VAL A 25 -14.35 -5.48 -8.31
CA VAL A 25 -13.47 -4.89 -9.30
C VAL A 25 -12.28 -5.79 -9.50
N THR A 26 -12.05 -6.14 -10.77
CA THR A 26 -10.91 -6.96 -11.15
C THR A 26 -10.03 -6.17 -12.11
N GLY A 27 -8.79 -5.94 -11.70
CA GLY A 27 -7.76 -5.36 -12.55
C GLY A 27 -7.06 -6.43 -13.36
N ALA A 28 -6.95 -6.23 -14.68
CA ALA A 28 -6.24 -7.15 -15.58
C ALA A 28 -5.15 -6.43 -16.40
N GLY A 29 -4.52 -5.41 -15.81
CA GLY A 29 -3.43 -4.66 -16.44
C GLY A 29 -3.87 -3.40 -17.19
N GLY A 30 -5.15 -3.04 -17.17
CA GLY A 30 -5.66 -1.83 -17.81
C GLY A 30 -5.43 -0.56 -16.98
N GLN A 31 -5.96 0.56 -17.46
CA GLN A 31 -5.88 1.86 -16.82
C GLN A 31 -7.27 2.42 -16.53
N LEU A 32 -7.46 2.92 -15.31
CA LEU A 32 -8.63 3.67 -14.89
C LEU A 32 -8.27 5.16 -14.80
N ASN A 33 -8.88 5.98 -15.65
CA ASN A 33 -8.76 7.42 -15.60
C ASN A 33 -9.99 8.01 -14.91
N VAL A 34 -9.76 8.72 -13.82
CA VAL A 34 -10.81 9.38 -13.05
C VAL A 34 -10.56 10.88 -13.09
N SER A 35 -11.54 11.62 -13.61
CA SER A 35 -11.46 13.09 -13.76
C SER A 35 -12.14 13.85 -12.62
N GLY A 36 -12.32 13.22 -11.49
CA GLY A 36 -12.99 13.73 -10.29
C GLY A 36 -12.66 12.87 -9.08
N ASP A 37 -13.64 12.65 -8.20
CA ASP A 37 -13.46 11.85 -7.00
C ASP A 37 -13.36 10.35 -7.31
N LEU A 38 -12.51 9.66 -6.57
CA LEU A 38 -12.46 8.21 -6.50
C LEU A 38 -12.72 7.76 -5.07
N THR A 39 -13.86 7.15 -4.84
CA THR A 39 -14.27 6.70 -3.51
C THR A 39 -14.64 5.23 -3.50
N SER A 40 -14.33 4.53 -2.43
CA SER A 40 -14.72 3.13 -2.28
C SER A 40 -15.11 2.83 -0.84
N THR A 41 -16.28 2.22 -0.65
CA THR A 41 -16.72 1.66 0.62
C THR A 41 -16.36 0.19 0.79
N VAL A 42 -15.86 -0.43 -0.28
CA VAL A 42 -15.38 -1.82 -0.30
C VAL A 42 -13.88 -1.87 -0.59
N PRO A 43 -13.17 -2.91 -0.18
CA PRO A 43 -11.78 -3.10 -0.58
C PRO A 43 -11.65 -3.19 -2.11
N LEU A 44 -10.82 -2.32 -2.69
CA LEU A 44 -10.61 -2.22 -4.13
C LEU A 44 -9.23 -2.74 -4.48
N ASN A 45 -9.13 -3.88 -5.14
CA ASN A 45 -7.87 -4.46 -5.56
C ASN A 45 -7.66 -4.33 -7.07
N LEU A 46 -6.89 -3.32 -7.45
CA LEU A 46 -6.43 -3.04 -8.81
C LEU A 46 -4.92 -3.26 -8.93
N GLY A 47 -4.35 -4.20 -8.17
CA GLY A 47 -2.90 -4.38 -8.06
C GLY A 47 -2.16 -4.71 -9.36
N THR A 48 -2.86 -5.02 -10.44
CA THR A 48 -2.29 -5.18 -11.79
C THR A 48 -2.57 -4.00 -12.71
N SER A 49 -3.42 -3.05 -12.29
CA SER A 49 -3.90 -1.94 -13.12
C SER A 49 -3.41 -0.60 -12.59
N SER A 50 -3.29 0.37 -13.47
CA SER A 50 -2.90 1.73 -13.16
C SER A 50 -4.13 2.63 -12.98
N VAL A 51 -4.03 3.60 -12.07
CA VAL A 51 -5.06 4.61 -11.84
C VAL A 51 -4.46 5.99 -12.07
N VAL A 52 -5.16 6.80 -12.84
CA VAL A 52 -4.85 8.22 -13.04
C VAL A 52 -6.00 9.04 -12.46
N LEU A 53 -5.71 9.88 -11.49
CA LEU A 53 -6.65 10.84 -10.92
C LEU A 53 -6.28 12.25 -11.38
N SER A 54 -7.24 12.95 -11.97
CA SER A 54 -7.02 14.29 -12.51
C SER A 54 -8.14 15.25 -12.17
N ASP A 55 -7.83 16.55 -12.21
CA ASP A 55 -8.80 17.62 -12.06
C ASP A 55 -9.42 18.08 -13.40
N SER A 56 -9.45 17.21 -14.40
CA SER A 56 -9.86 17.61 -15.76
C SER A 56 -11.34 18.02 -15.86
N CYS A 57 -12.20 17.57 -14.96
CA CYS A 57 -13.58 18.04 -14.88
C CYS A 57 -13.71 19.42 -14.23
N ALA A 58 -12.81 19.79 -13.30
CA ALA A 58 -12.83 21.07 -12.59
C ALA A 58 -11.40 21.45 -12.17
N ALA A 59 -10.70 22.15 -13.04
CA ALA A 59 -9.29 22.52 -12.85
C ALA A 59 -9.03 23.23 -11.51
N GLY A 60 -8.02 22.76 -10.76
CA GLY A 60 -7.67 23.27 -9.45
C GLY A 60 -8.65 22.92 -8.34
N SER A 61 -9.56 21.98 -8.57
CA SER A 61 -10.57 21.57 -7.60
C SER A 61 -10.00 20.72 -6.45
N THR A 62 -10.85 20.50 -5.45
CA THR A 62 -10.59 19.51 -4.42
C THR A 62 -11.16 18.17 -4.86
N LEU A 63 -10.33 17.14 -4.91
CA LEU A 63 -10.71 15.78 -5.26
C LEU A 63 -10.60 14.87 -4.04
N GLN A 64 -11.50 13.88 -3.92
CA GLN A 64 -11.43 12.87 -2.88
C GLN A 64 -10.87 11.56 -3.40
N LEU A 65 -9.92 10.98 -2.65
CA LEU A 65 -9.43 9.62 -2.86
C LEU A 65 -9.60 8.86 -1.55
N SER A 66 -10.60 8.02 -1.45
CA SER A 66 -10.98 7.36 -0.20
C SER A 66 -11.25 5.87 -0.35
N GLY A 67 -10.98 5.12 0.72
CA GLY A 67 -11.23 3.69 0.82
C GLY A 67 -9.98 2.86 1.11
N ASN A 68 -10.13 1.56 0.99
CA ASN A 68 -9.03 0.60 1.04
C ASN A 68 -8.69 0.19 -0.39
N ILE A 69 -7.66 0.79 -0.97
CA ILE A 69 -7.37 0.73 -2.39
C ILE A 69 -5.95 0.19 -2.61
N ILE A 70 -5.84 -0.84 -3.44
CA ILE A 70 -4.55 -1.39 -3.89
C ILE A 70 -4.46 -1.19 -5.39
N VAL A 71 -3.41 -0.52 -5.87
CA VAL A 71 -3.17 -0.26 -7.29
C VAL A 71 -1.74 -0.64 -7.67
N LYS A 72 -1.52 -0.93 -8.95
CA LYS A 72 -0.16 -1.08 -9.47
C LYS A 72 0.54 0.28 -9.48
N ASP A 73 0.04 1.19 -10.29
CA ASP A 73 0.57 2.54 -10.40
C ASP A 73 -0.53 3.56 -10.10
N LEU A 74 -0.18 4.63 -9.39
CA LEU A 74 -1.07 5.75 -9.14
C LEU A 74 -0.43 7.04 -9.63
N THR A 75 -1.14 7.73 -10.51
CA THR A 75 -0.72 9.03 -11.01
C THR A 75 -1.75 10.08 -10.62
N LEU A 76 -1.32 11.07 -9.86
CA LEU A 76 -2.11 12.23 -9.45
C LEU A 76 -1.63 13.40 -10.29
N ILE A 77 -2.47 13.94 -11.17
CA ILE A 77 -2.06 14.99 -12.09
C ILE A 77 -2.99 16.20 -12.02
N SER A 78 -2.41 17.36 -12.34
CA SER A 78 -3.14 18.61 -12.57
C SER A 78 -3.25 18.89 -14.05
N THR A 79 -4.41 19.34 -14.48
CA THR A 79 -4.64 19.84 -15.86
C THR A 79 -4.39 21.34 -15.98
N SER A 80 -4.20 22.06 -14.85
CA SER A 80 -4.00 23.49 -14.81
C SER A 80 -2.72 23.86 -14.04
N ALA A 81 -2.37 25.15 -14.08
CA ALA A 81 -1.29 25.71 -13.26
C ALA A 81 -1.70 25.86 -11.78
N THR A 82 -3.01 25.88 -11.50
CA THR A 82 -3.52 25.91 -10.13
C THR A 82 -3.52 24.47 -9.60
N PRO A 83 -2.74 24.16 -8.55
CA PRO A 83 -2.67 22.81 -8.01
C PRO A 83 -4.02 22.34 -7.48
N PRO A 84 -4.53 21.16 -7.89
CA PRO A 84 -5.65 20.54 -7.22
C PRO A 84 -5.24 20.06 -5.83
N THR A 85 -6.19 20.06 -4.92
CA THR A 85 -6.02 19.45 -3.60
C THR A 85 -6.66 18.06 -3.60
N ILE A 86 -5.85 17.02 -3.41
CA ILE A 86 -6.33 15.64 -3.32
C ILE A 86 -6.40 15.28 -1.85
N VAL A 87 -7.61 15.01 -1.39
CA VAL A 87 -7.91 14.72 0.01
C VAL A 87 -8.03 13.22 0.23
N LEU A 88 -7.21 12.71 1.11
CA LEU A 88 -7.30 11.36 1.66
C LEU A 88 -8.01 11.45 3.02
N PRO A 89 -9.28 11.08 3.15
CA PRO A 89 -9.93 11.04 4.46
C PRO A 89 -9.16 10.18 5.45
N ALA A 90 -9.19 10.54 6.73
CA ALA A 90 -8.61 9.73 7.78
C ALA A 90 -9.15 8.29 7.73
N GLY A 91 -8.26 7.30 7.85
CA GLY A 91 -8.60 5.88 7.69
C GLY A 91 -8.54 5.38 6.24
N THR A 92 -8.23 6.22 5.26
CA THR A 92 -7.88 5.77 3.92
C THR A 92 -6.58 4.96 3.95
N ASN A 93 -6.63 3.75 3.41
CA ASN A 93 -5.46 2.89 3.20
C ASN A 93 -5.23 2.74 1.71
N LEU A 94 -4.21 3.39 1.23
CA LEU A 94 -3.82 3.34 -0.18
C LEU A 94 -2.51 2.56 -0.30
N THR A 95 -2.50 1.51 -1.12
CA THR A 95 -1.29 0.73 -1.40
C THR A 95 -0.92 0.86 -2.86
N VAL A 96 0.30 1.31 -3.14
CA VAL A 96 0.87 1.44 -4.48
C VAL A 96 1.99 0.43 -4.64
N LEU A 97 1.85 -0.50 -5.58
CA LEU A 97 2.79 -1.61 -5.77
C LEU A 97 3.95 -1.27 -6.71
N GLY A 98 3.75 -0.32 -7.62
CA GLY A 98 4.72 0.10 -8.64
C GLY A 98 5.13 1.56 -8.48
N THR A 99 4.50 2.49 -9.19
CA THR A 99 4.88 3.89 -9.19
C THR A 99 3.78 4.79 -8.64
N LEU A 100 4.14 5.62 -7.65
CA LEU A 100 3.33 6.76 -7.23
C LEU A 100 3.88 8.03 -7.87
N THR A 101 3.10 8.68 -8.71
CA THR A 101 3.47 9.94 -9.37
C THR A 101 2.63 11.08 -8.82
N LEU A 102 3.27 12.10 -8.29
CA LEU A 102 2.64 13.32 -7.77
C LEU A 102 2.93 14.51 -8.69
N GLY A 103 1.93 14.91 -9.43
CA GLY A 103 2.01 16.01 -10.38
C GLY A 103 2.82 15.68 -11.63
N SER A 104 3.04 16.71 -12.45
CA SER A 104 3.89 16.68 -13.63
C SER A 104 4.74 17.98 -13.69
N PRO A 105 5.76 18.05 -14.53
CA PRO A 105 6.59 19.26 -14.61
C PRO A 105 5.76 20.53 -14.82
N GLY A 106 5.89 21.50 -13.92
CA GLY A 106 5.13 22.75 -13.93
C GLY A 106 3.64 22.63 -13.52
N ARG A 107 3.18 21.44 -13.11
CA ARG A 107 1.79 21.18 -12.69
C ARG A 107 1.79 20.36 -11.39
N PRO A 108 2.05 21.00 -10.26
CA PRO A 108 2.09 20.30 -8.97
C PRO A 108 0.69 19.91 -8.50
N VAL A 109 0.63 19.02 -7.50
CA VAL A 109 -0.57 18.67 -6.75
C VAL A 109 -0.34 18.84 -5.26
N VAL A 110 -1.42 19.01 -4.50
CA VAL A 110 -1.39 19.00 -3.04
C VAL A 110 -2.10 17.74 -2.58
N LEU A 111 -1.37 16.86 -1.88
CA LEU A 111 -1.93 15.66 -1.28
C LEU A 111 -2.09 15.86 0.22
N THR A 112 -3.29 15.85 0.74
CA THR A 112 -3.57 16.13 2.17
C THR A 112 -4.54 15.13 2.77
N SER A 113 -4.62 15.09 4.09
CA SER A 113 -5.65 14.32 4.80
C SER A 113 -6.71 15.23 5.41
N SER A 114 -7.95 14.80 5.39
CA SER A 114 -9.03 15.46 6.13
C SER A 114 -9.24 14.83 7.50
N GLY A 115 -9.50 15.66 8.51
CA GLY A 115 -9.76 15.23 9.87
C GLY A 115 -8.51 15.09 10.74
N PRO A 116 -8.68 14.68 12.01
CA PRO A 116 -7.60 14.65 13.01
C PRO A 116 -6.64 13.46 12.85
N GLY A 117 -6.89 12.54 11.93
CA GLY A 117 -6.08 11.36 11.70
C GLY A 117 -5.08 11.52 10.56
N THR A 118 -4.12 10.62 10.50
CA THR A 118 -3.16 10.51 9.40
C THR A 118 -3.69 9.55 8.35
N ALA A 119 -3.65 9.96 7.08
CA ALA A 119 -3.83 9.03 5.97
C ALA A 119 -2.51 8.34 5.64
N VAL A 120 -2.57 7.08 5.27
CA VAL A 120 -1.38 6.27 4.99
C VAL A 120 -1.37 5.83 3.53
N VAL A 121 -0.29 6.15 2.84
CA VAL A 121 0.02 5.63 1.52
C VAL A 121 1.18 4.63 1.68
N THR A 122 0.87 3.36 1.57
CA THR A 122 1.85 2.28 1.66
C THR A 122 2.48 2.04 0.30
N MET A 123 3.80 2.08 0.23
CA MET A 123 4.56 1.76 -0.97
C MET A 123 4.97 0.29 -0.95
N GLY A 124 4.77 -0.43 -2.06
CA GLY A 124 5.26 -1.78 -2.22
C GLY A 124 6.79 -1.88 -2.12
N PRO A 125 7.37 -3.08 -1.95
CA PRO A 125 8.82 -3.25 -1.72
C PRO A 125 9.70 -2.69 -2.84
N SER A 126 9.20 -2.68 -4.07
CA SER A 126 9.89 -2.17 -5.26
C SER A 126 9.25 -0.91 -5.81
N ALA A 127 8.32 -0.32 -5.05
CA ALA A 127 7.58 0.85 -5.53
C ALA A 127 8.47 2.10 -5.49
N THR A 128 8.24 2.98 -6.45
CA THR A 128 8.97 4.24 -6.58
C THR A 128 8.04 5.43 -6.41
N LEU A 129 8.54 6.48 -5.78
CA LEU A 129 7.87 7.77 -5.67
C LEU A 129 8.48 8.75 -6.67
N VAL A 130 7.67 9.25 -7.58
CA VAL A 130 8.01 10.34 -8.48
C VAL A 130 7.26 11.59 -8.02
N ASN A 131 7.97 12.51 -7.40
CA ASN A 131 7.38 13.75 -6.92
C ASN A 131 7.86 14.92 -7.80
N SER A 132 6.93 15.49 -8.56
CA SER A 132 7.22 16.65 -9.40
C SER A 132 7.46 17.89 -8.54
N SER A 133 8.37 18.75 -8.98
CA SER A 133 8.71 19.99 -8.27
C SER A 133 7.46 20.84 -7.98
N GLY A 134 7.31 21.24 -6.73
CA GLY A 134 6.17 22.02 -6.24
C GLY A 134 4.99 21.22 -5.71
N SER A 135 4.93 19.90 -5.88
CA SER A 135 3.89 19.10 -5.23
C SER A 135 4.15 19.03 -3.72
N VAL A 136 3.08 19.13 -2.93
CA VAL A 136 3.14 19.24 -1.48
C VAL A 136 2.44 18.04 -0.83
N VAL A 137 3.13 17.40 0.10
CA VAL A 137 2.58 16.35 0.97
C VAL A 137 2.75 16.79 2.42
N PRO A 138 1.71 17.37 3.03
CA PRO A 138 1.75 17.77 4.45
C PRO A 138 1.96 16.58 5.38
N GLY A 139 2.42 16.85 6.61
CA GLY A 139 2.73 15.80 7.60
C GLY A 139 1.53 14.95 8.08
N ASN A 140 0.30 15.30 7.69
CA ASN A 140 -0.90 14.50 7.95
C ASN A 140 -1.13 13.38 6.90
N VAL A 141 -0.25 13.27 5.90
CA VAL A 141 -0.19 12.14 4.97
C VAL A 141 1.18 11.49 5.08
N GLN A 142 1.22 10.21 5.37
CA GLN A 142 2.45 9.43 5.44
C GLN A 142 2.59 8.57 4.19
N ILE A 143 3.69 8.76 3.47
CA ILE A 143 4.07 7.91 2.35
C ILE A 143 5.29 7.10 2.79
N GLY A 144 5.17 5.79 2.82
CA GLY A 144 6.24 4.94 3.30
C GLY A 144 6.21 3.52 2.77
N ALA A 145 7.35 2.84 2.89
CA ALA A 145 7.43 1.42 2.64
C ALA A 145 6.48 0.65 3.57
N PRO A 146 5.97 -0.52 3.17
CA PRO A 146 5.17 -1.36 4.05
C PRO A 146 5.98 -1.63 5.32
N VAL A 147 5.33 -1.51 6.48
CA VAL A 147 5.91 -1.97 7.73
C VAL A 147 6.09 -3.47 7.60
N VAL A 148 7.26 -3.90 7.17
CA VAL A 148 7.64 -5.31 7.23
C VAL A 148 7.83 -5.57 8.73
N THR A 149 6.79 -6.05 9.39
CA THR A 149 6.97 -6.65 10.71
C THR A 149 7.95 -7.79 10.50
N ALA A 150 9.18 -7.61 10.98
CA ALA A 150 10.15 -8.69 10.96
C ALA A 150 9.46 -9.94 11.52
N PRO A 151 9.53 -11.09 10.86
CA PRO A 151 8.92 -12.30 11.37
C PRO A 151 9.40 -12.44 12.81
N ALA A 152 8.45 -12.62 13.74
CA ALA A 152 8.78 -12.80 15.15
C ALA A 152 9.90 -13.83 15.21
N SER A 153 11.03 -13.44 15.79
CA SER A 153 12.19 -14.32 15.88
C SER A 153 11.70 -15.61 16.51
N ILE A 154 11.67 -16.67 15.73
CA ILE A 154 11.38 -18.00 16.25
C ILE A 154 12.37 -18.21 17.38
N PRO A 155 11.94 -18.43 18.63
CA PRO A 155 12.88 -18.67 19.69
C PRO A 155 13.70 -19.90 19.31
N THR A 156 14.84 -19.65 18.69
CA THR A 156 15.85 -20.69 18.50
C THR A 156 16.14 -21.21 19.90
N LEU A 157 16.07 -22.52 20.06
CA LEU A 157 16.50 -23.19 21.30
C LEU A 157 17.73 -22.44 21.81
N SER A 158 17.56 -21.73 22.95
CA SER A 158 18.60 -20.87 23.44
C SER A 158 19.88 -21.71 23.55
N THR A 159 21.03 -21.10 23.37
CA THR A 159 22.35 -21.75 23.53
C THR A 159 22.40 -22.56 24.82
N TYR A 160 21.64 -22.16 25.85
CA TYR A 160 21.44 -22.89 27.11
C TYR A 160 20.68 -24.21 26.93
N GLY A 161 19.67 -24.27 26.04
CA GLY A 161 18.95 -25.51 25.74
C GLY A 161 19.83 -26.53 25.03
N LEU A 162 20.68 -26.07 24.12
CA LEU A 162 21.67 -26.93 23.47
C LEU A 162 22.77 -27.41 24.43
N MET A 163 23.24 -26.52 25.35
CA MET A 163 24.18 -26.92 26.39
C MET A 163 23.57 -27.93 27.37
N LEU A 164 22.32 -27.74 27.75
CA LEU A 164 21.64 -28.67 28.66
C LEU A 164 21.42 -30.05 28.00
N MET A 165 21.09 -30.06 26.73
CA MET A 165 20.95 -31.32 25.96
C MET A 165 22.30 -32.04 25.81
N SER A 166 23.38 -31.32 25.54
CA SER A 166 24.71 -31.93 25.43
C SER A 166 25.22 -32.47 26.76
N LEU A 167 24.93 -31.81 27.90
CA LEU A 167 25.24 -32.28 29.24
C LEU A 167 24.47 -33.55 29.62
N LEU A 168 23.18 -33.62 29.27
CA LEU A 168 22.34 -34.80 29.48
C LEU A 168 22.84 -36.00 28.67
N LEU A 169 23.14 -35.79 27.38
CA LEU A 169 23.66 -36.86 26.53
C LEU A 169 25.05 -37.33 26.97
N GLY A 170 25.95 -36.40 27.37
CA GLY A 170 27.25 -36.75 27.94
C GLY A 170 27.15 -37.51 29.26
N GLY A 171 26.24 -37.11 30.15
CA GLY A 171 25.99 -37.79 31.44
C GLY A 171 25.47 -39.21 31.26
N MET A 172 24.58 -39.43 30.29
CA MET A 172 24.09 -40.80 29.97
C MET A 172 25.18 -41.69 29.40
N ALA A 173 26.06 -41.15 28.55
CA ALA A 173 27.19 -41.91 27.98
C ALA A 173 28.17 -42.35 29.06
N LEU A 174 28.54 -41.47 29.99
CA LEU A 174 29.43 -41.78 31.12
C LEU A 174 28.81 -42.81 32.10
N ASN A 175 27.51 -42.75 32.34
CA ASN A 175 26.84 -43.69 33.22
C ASN A 175 26.77 -45.09 32.58
N ARG A 176 26.62 -45.17 31.27
CA ARG A 176 26.66 -46.43 30.52
C ARG A 176 28.05 -47.06 30.53
N GLN A 177 29.10 -46.28 30.45
CA GLN A 177 30.49 -46.74 30.46
C GLN A 177 30.90 -47.28 31.83
N ARG A 178 30.44 -46.65 32.91
CA ARG A 178 30.67 -47.14 34.32
C ARG A 178 29.97 -48.44 34.63
N ARG A 179 28.87 -48.76 33.97
CA ARG A 179 28.20 -50.06 34.18
C ARG A 179 28.88 -51.21 33.46
N ASN A 180 29.57 -50.94 32.35
CA ASN A 180 30.29 -51.99 31.58
C ASN A 180 31.68 -52.35 32.15
N THR A 181 32.23 -51.53 33.07
CA THR A 181 33.53 -51.81 33.70
C THR A 181 33.43 -52.52 35.08
N ARG A 182 32.24 -52.98 35.46
CA ARG A 182 32.01 -53.73 36.72
C ARG A 182 31.63 -55.20 36.50
N ILE A 183 32.13 -55.84 35.43
CA ILE A 183 32.07 -57.27 35.20
C ILE A 183 33.49 -57.81 35.28
#